data_4864a81c417757255482a9d864cfe1b4
#
_entry.id   4864a81c417757255482a9d864cfe1b4
#
_cell.length_a   1.000
_cell.length_b   1.000
_cell.length_c   1.000
_cell.angle_alpha   90.00
_cell.angle_beta   90.00
_cell.angle_gamma   90.00
#
_symmetry.space_group_name_H-M   'P 1'
#
loop_
_entity.id
_entity.type
_entity.pdbx_description
1 polymer ?
#
loop_
_entity_poly.entity_id
_entity_poly.type
_entity_poly.pdbx_seq_one_letter_code
_entity_poly.pdbx_strand_id
1 'polypeptide(L)'
;MKQVVCLSTEPWSPTPGRTQHLITRLKDAQVLYFCPGGGLLDQRWRQPGRKVRPNVTVYTMPPALPVDERHDRLFRLSRQRQIRFLADKLARHRFRRPLLWTTSPVHIHALDALEYDGLVYDCDQVWDELPDRWEGSLAGAADVVFAASPGLADRLSPCRGNIALLPNGVN
;
A
#
# COMPACT_ATOMS: atom_id res chain seq x y z
N MET A 1 -3.29 2.98 20.80
CA MET A 1 -2.15 2.82 19.87
C MET A 1 -2.72 2.98 18.47
N LYS A 2 -2.08 3.78 17.63
CA LYS A 2 -2.52 3.99 16.22
C LYS A 2 -2.42 2.66 15.45
N GLN A 3 -3.32 2.46 14.49
CA GLN A 3 -3.34 1.27 13.63
C GLN A 3 -2.99 1.69 12.21
N VAL A 4 -2.02 1.04 11.59
CA VAL A 4 -1.55 1.34 10.23
C VAL A 4 -1.57 0.08 9.38
N VAL A 5 -2.16 0.17 8.21
CA VAL A 5 -2.10 -0.86 7.17
C VAL A 5 -1.23 -0.34 6.03
N CYS A 6 -0.13 -1.02 5.77
CA CYS A 6 0.77 -0.67 4.69
C CYS A 6 0.59 -1.66 3.52
N LEU A 7 0.17 -1.15 2.38
CA LEU A 7 0.10 -1.89 1.11
C LEU A 7 1.32 -1.53 0.29
N SER A 8 2.26 -2.45 0.18
CA SER A 8 3.53 -2.25 -0.52
C SER A 8 3.61 -3.04 -1.82
N THR A 9 4.33 -2.50 -2.78
CA THR A 9 4.76 -3.20 -4.00
C THR A 9 6.09 -3.93 -3.81
N GLU A 10 6.76 -3.70 -2.67
CA GLU A 10 8.02 -4.34 -2.34
C GLU A 10 7.85 -5.46 -1.31
N PRO A 11 8.55 -6.60 -1.46
CA PRO A 11 8.59 -7.63 -0.44
C PRO A 11 9.34 -7.12 0.80
N TRP A 12 9.00 -7.66 1.98
CA TRP A 12 9.81 -7.42 3.17
C TRP A 12 11.17 -8.09 3.02
N SER A 13 12.22 -7.29 2.94
CA SER A 13 13.59 -7.72 2.65
C SER A 13 14.53 -7.55 3.86
N PRO A 14 15.59 -8.39 3.98
CA PRO A 14 16.70 -8.13 4.90
C PRO A 14 17.45 -6.82 4.58
N THR A 15 17.48 -6.42 3.31
CA THR A 15 17.96 -5.11 2.87
C THR A 15 16.75 -4.19 2.75
N PRO A 16 16.48 -3.32 3.75
CA PRO A 16 15.26 -2.55 3.77
C PRO A 16 15.26 -1.45 2.72
N GLY A 17 14.18 -1.38 1.94
CA GLY A 17 13.86 -0.28 1.05
C GLY A 17 13.22 0.89 1.79
N ARG A 18 12.86 1.95 1.03
CA ARG A 18 12.23 3.17 1.54
C ARG A 18 11.04 2.90 2.47
N THR A 19 10.07 2.13 1.99
CA THR A 19 8.83 1.84 2.74
C THR A 19 9.13 1.16 4.06
N GLN A 20 10.04 0.16 4.08
CA GLN A 20 10.44 -0.51 5.32
C GLN A 20 11.09 0.44 6.31
N HIS A 21 11.95 1.35 5.84
CA HIS A 21 12.58 2.35 6.70
C HIS A 21 11.55 3.29 7.33
N LEU A 22 10.56 3.74 6.58
CA LEU A 22 9.51 4.62 7.10
C LEU A 22 8.62 3.89 8.10
N ILE A 23 8.10 2.72 7.72
CA ILE A 23 7.20 1.92 8.56
C ILE A 23 7.86 1.48 9.88
N THR A 24 9.13 1.11 9.86
CA THR A 24 9.83 0.68 11.09
C THR A 24 10.08 1.81 12.08
N ARG A 25 9.95 3.07 11.68
CA ARG A 25 10.05 4.25 12.55
C ARG A 25 8.75 4.62 13.24
N LEU A 26 7.62 4.03 12.86
CA LEU A 26 6.31 4.25 13.49
C LEU A 26 6.20 3.45 14.80
N LYS A 27 6.97 3.85 15.83
CA LYS A 27 7.09 3.10 17.10
C LYS A 27 5.77 3.01 17.88
N ASP A 28 4.94 4.05 17.81
CA ASP A 28 3.67 4.16 18.56
C ASP A 28 2.45 3.63 17.78
N ALA A 29 2.69 2.94 16.68
CA ALA A 29 1.64 2.35 15.84
C ALA A 29 1.78 0.83 15.79
N GLN A 30 0.65 0.12 15.77
CA GLN A 30 0.59 -1.28 15.36
C GLN A 30 0.45 -1.32 13.83
N VAL A 31 1.33 -2.06 13.18
CA VAL A 31 1.41 -2.08 11.72
C VAL A 31 1.15 -3.48 11.17
N LEU A 32 0.26 -3.57 10.19
CA LEU A 32 0.15 -4.72 9.29
C LEU A 32 0.73 -4.33 7.93
N TYR A 33 1.82 -4.97 7.57
CA TYR A 33 2.52 -4.75 6.31
C TYR A 33 2.16 -5.87 5.33
N PHE A 34 1.65 -5.51 4.17
CA PHE A 34 1.26 -6.45 3.13
C PHE A 34 2.22 -6.36 1.96
N CYS A 35 3.01 -7.42 1.78
CA CYS A 35 3.86 -7.61 0.62
C CYS A 35 3.05 -7.98 -0.62
N PRO A 36 3.53 -7.69 -1.83
CA PRO A 36 2.88 -8.13 -3.05
C PRO A 36 2.75 -9.64 -3.10
N GLY A 37 1.68 -10.12 -3.71
CA GLY A 37 1.52 -11.53 -4.04
C GLY A 37 2.49 -11.96 -5.14
N GLY A 38 2.92 -13.19 -5.10
CA GLY A 38 3.71 -13.79 -6.17
C GLY A 38 2.84 -14.31 -7.32
N GLY A 39 3.42 -15.16 -8.17
CA GLY A 39 2.69 -15.85 -9.24
C GLY A 39 1.58 -16.77 -8.72
N LEU A 40 0.75 -17.30 -9.62
CA LEU A 40 -0.45 -18.08 -9.26
C LEU A 40 -0.17 -19.30 -8.39
N LEU A 41 1.03 -19.86 -8.46
CA LEU A 41 1.47 -20.99 -7.65
C LEU A 41 2.07 -20.60 -6.29
N ASP A 42 2.20 -19.31 -6.01
CA ASP A 42 2.76 -18.83 -4.74
C ASP A 42 1.82 -19.18 -3.58
N GLN A 43 2.33 -19.94 -2.61
CA GLN A 43 1.60 -20.38 -1.43
C GLN A 43 1.95 -19.56 -0.16
N ARG A 44 2.88 -18.60 -0.23
CA ARG A 44 3.33 -17.81 0.92
C ARG A 44 2.21 -17.05 1.61
N TRP A 45 1.18 -16.64 0.87
CA TRP A 45 0.00 -15.97 1.42
C TRP A 45 -0.82 -16.82 2.42
N ARG A 46 -0.65 -18.18 2.38
CA ARG A 46 -1.31 -19.09 3.32
C ARG A 46 -0.59 -19.19 4.65
N GLN A 47 0.65 -18.72 4.71
CA GLN A 47 1.45 -18.76 5.93
C GLN A 47 0.89 -17.77 6.97
N PRO A 48 1.07 -18.05 8.27
CA PRO A 48 0.74 -17.10 9.31
C PRO A 48 1.54 -15.82 9.18
N GLY A 49 1.01 -14.72 9.66
CA GLY A 49 1.72 -13.44 9.67
C GLY A 49 3.04 -13.54 10.43
N ARG A 50 4.10 -13.05 9.83
CA ARG A 50 5.43 -13.04 10.42
C ARG A 50 5.65 -11.75 11.22
N LYS A 51 5.79 -11.88 12.54
CA LYS A 51 6.13 -10.74 13.39
C LYS A 51 7.62 -10.41 13.22
N VAL A 52 7.91 -9.30 12.55
CA VAL A 52 9.28 -8.85 12.22
C VAL A 52 9.81 -7.81 13.22
N ARG A 53 8.90 -7.13 13.91
CA ARG A 53 9.16 -6.19 15.00
C ARG A 53 8.07 -6.34 16.06
N PRO A 54 8.24 -5.82 17.28
CA PRO A 54 7.20 -5.89 18.33
C PRO A 54 5.85 -5.35 17.88
N ASN A 55 5.87 -4.34 17.01
CA ASN A 55 4.68 -3.64 16.51
C ASN A 55 4.40 -3.88 15.02
N VAL A 56 5.19 -4.67 14.29
CA VAL A 56 5.03 -4.88 12.84
C VAL A 56 4.84 -6.37 12.53
N THR A 57 3.71 -6.68 11.90
CA THR A 57 3.41 -8.02 11.37
C THR A 57 3.32 -7.96 9.84
N VAL A 58 4.02 -8.85 9.17
CA VAL A 58 4.13 -8.93 7.71
C VAL A 58 3.30 -10.09 7.17
N TYR A 59 2.53 -9.82 6.14
CA TYR A 59 1.77 -10.80 5.35
C TYR A 59 2.18 -10.72 3.88
N THR A 60 2.08 -11.84 3.17
CA THR A 60 2.13 -11.87 1.71
C THR A 60 0.71 -11.90 1.18
N MET A 61 0.38 -11.06 0.21
CA MET A 61 -0.93 -11.05 -0.44
C MET A 61 -1.16 -12.31 -1.26
N PRO A 62 -2.41 -12.78 -1.39
CA PRO A 62 -2.72 -13.83 -2.37
C PRO A 62 -2.39 -13.36 -3.79
N PRO A 63 -2.04 -14.31 -4.69
CA PRO A 63 -1.85 -13.96 -6.09
C PRO A 63 -3.15 -13.39 -6.68
N ALA A 64 -3.01 -12.36 -7.51
CA ALA A 64 -4.08 -11.85 -8.32
C ALA A 64 -4.10 -12.54 -9.69
N LEU A 65 -5.27 -12.62 -10.30
CA LEU A 65 -5.36 -13.04 -11.69
C LEU A 65 -4.72 -11.97 -12.59
N PRO A 66 -3.94 -12.35 -13.61
CA PRO A 66 -3.39 -11.42 -14.57
C PRO A 66 -4.51 -10.88 -15.46
N VAL A 67 -5.02 -9.72 -15.11
CA VAL A 67 -6.04 -9.00 -15.87
C VAL A 67 -5.48 -7.65 -16.26
N ASP A 68 -5.69 -7.25 -17.51
CA ASP A 68 -5.27 -5.97 -18.05
C ASP A 68 -5.91 -4.81 -17.24
N GLU A 69 -5.10 -3.89 -16.80
CA GLU A 69 -5.45 -2.71 -16.01
C GLU A 69 -6.40 -1.75 -16.77
N ARG A 70 -6.47 -1.88 -18.11
CA ARG A 70 -7.40 -1.10 -18.95
C ARG A 70 -8.87 -1.44 -18.68
N HIS A 71 -9.14 -2.60 -18.08
CA HIS A 71 -10.49 -3.07 -17.79
C HIS A 71 -10.81 -2.99 -16.28
N ASP A 72 -11.09 -1.81 -15.76
CA ASP A 72 -11.33 -1.56 -14.32
C ASP A 72 -12.24 -2.57 -13.63
N ARG A 73 -13.36 -2.95 -14.26
CA ARG A 73 -14.32 -3.89 -13.66
C ARG A 73 -13.72 -5.29 -13.51
N LEU A 74 -13.04 -5.77 -14.55
CA LEU A 74 -12.40 -7.09 -14.54
C LEU A 74 -11.19 -7.07 -13.60
N PHE A 75 -10.43 -5.99 -13.60
CA PHE A 75 -9.32 -5.80 -12.69
C PHE A 75 -9.80 -5.82 -11.22
N ARG A 76 -10.85 -5.09 -10.89
CA ARG A 76 -11.47 -5.11 -9.56
C ARG A 76 -11.91 -6.52 -9.15
N LEU A 77 -12.54 -7.27 -10.06
CA LEU A 77 -12.95 -8.67 -9.80
C LEU A 77 -11.72 -9.56 -9.54
N SER A 78 -10.63 -9.38 -10.29
CA SER A 78 -9.39 -10.14 -10.09
C SER A 78 -8.78 -9.90 -8.70
N ARG A 79 -9.02 -8.74 -8.09
CA ARG A 79 -8.52 -8.34 -6.76
C ARG A 79 -9.42 -8.75 -5.60
N GLN A 80 -10.63 -9.26 -5.84
CA GLN A 80 -11.58 -9.64 -4.78
C GLN A 80 -10.99 -10.58 -3.73
N ARG A 81 -10.13 -11.52 -4.15
CA ARG A 81 -9.45 -12.42 -3.24
C ARG A 81 -8.50 -11.69 -2.29
N GLN A 82 -7.76 -10.70 -2.81
CA GLN A 82 -6.85 -9.87 -2.03
C GLN A 82 -7.62 -9.00 -1.04
N ILE A 83 -8.73 -8.40 -1.48
CA ILE A 83 -9.60 -7.58 -0.64
C ILE A 83 -10.16 -8.40 0.53
N ARG A 84 -10.69 -9.60 0.26
CA ARG A 84 -11.18 -10.49 1.33
C ARG A 84 -10.07 -10.91 2.30
N PHE A 85 -8.88 -11.17 1.79
CA PHE A 85 -7.72 -11.49 2.60
C PHE A 85 -7.34 -10.33 3.53
N LEU A 86 -7.28 -9.10 3.02
CA LEU A 86 -7.05 -7.90 3.81
C LEU A 86 -8.09 -7.77 4.92
N ALA A 87 -9.37 -7.82 4.57
CA ALA A 87 -10.47 -7.71 5.53
C ALA A 87 -10.38 -8.77 6.64
N ASP A 88 -10.08 -10.04 6.30
CA ASP A 88 -9.87 -11.12 7.28
C ASP A 88 -8.72 -10.79 8.24
N LYS A 89 -7.57 -10.28 7.73
CA LYS A 89 -6.44 -9.95 8.59
C LYS A 89 -6.72 -8.76 9.49
N LEU A 90 -7.38 -7.73 8.96
CA LEU A 90 -7.80 -6.58 9.78
C LEU A 90 -8.73 -7.02 10.92
N ALA A 91 -9.73 -7.86 10.61
CA ALA A 91 -10.67 -8.37 11.61
C ALA A 91 -9.95 -9.20 12.69
N ARG A 92 -9.05 -10.12 12.31
CA ARG A 92 -8.26 -10.95 13.25
C ARG A 92 -7.39 -10.12 14.19
N HIS A 93 -6.81 -9.03 13.70
CA HIS A 93 -6.00 -8.11 14.49
C HIS A 93 -6.85 -7.03 15.20
N ARG A 94 -8.18 -7.05 15.02
CA ARG A 94 -9.10 -6.05 15.59
C ARG A 94 -8.78 -4.63 15.14
N PHE A 95 -8.31 -4.48 13.89
CA PHE A 95 -8.11 -3.18 13.29
C PHE A 95 -9.47 -2.59 12.92
N ARG A 96 -9.70 -1.36 13.38
CA ARG A 96 -10.91 -0.60 13.09
C ARG A 96 -10.51 0.74 12.50
N ARG A 97 -10.91 1.00 11.26
CA ARG A 97 -10.63 2.25 10.55
C ARG A 97 -9.15 2.68 10.68
N PRO A 98 -8.18 1.83 10.24
CA PRO A 98 -6.76 2.16 10.35
C PRO A 98 -6.38 3.34 9.45
N LEU A 99 -5.18 3.89 9.65
CA LEU A 99 -4.50 4.69 8.65
C LEU A 99 -4.03 3.74 7.53
N LEU A 100 -4.43 4.00 6.29
CA LEU A 100 -3.92 3.28 5.13
C LEU A 100 -2.68 4.00 4.59
N TRP A 101 -1.64 3.23 4.35
CA TRP A 101 -0.40 3.65 3.70
C TRP A 101 -0.22 2.83 2.43
N THR A 102 -0.20 3.47 1.28
CA THR A 102 0.00 2.79 -0.01
C THR A 102 1.16 3.38 -0.78
N THR A 103 1.88 2.54 -1.51
CA THR A 103 3.02 2.95 -2.34
C THR A 103 2.70 2.92 -3.84
N SER A 104 1.49 2.48 -4.23
CA SER A 104 1.15 2.36 -5.65
C SER A 104 -0.33 2.58 -5.93
N PRO A 105 -0.65 3.19 -7.09
CA PRO A 105 -2.03 3.32 -7.58
C PRO A 105 -2.74 1.98 -7.83
N VAL A 106 -2.02 0.89 -8.00
CA VAL A 106 -2.60 -0.45 -8.18
C VAL A 106 -3.51 -0.88 -7.01
N HIS A 107 -3.32 -0.27 -5.85
CA HIS A 107 -4.10 -0.57 -4.64
C HIS A 107 -5.43 0.17 -4.54
N ILE A 108 -5.75 1.08 -5.48
CA ILE A 108 -6.95 1.94 -5.39
C ILE A 108 -8.24 1.13 -5.19
N HIS A 109 -8.38 0.00 -5.87
CA HIS A 109 -9.56 -0.85 -5.73
C HIS A 109 -9.67 -1.58 -4.38
N ALA A 110 -8.54 -1.77 -3.69
CA ALA A 110 -8.55 -2.29 -2.32
C ALA A 110 -8.95 -1.20 -1.32
N LEU A 111 -8.53 0.04 -1.57
CA LEU A 111 -8.87 1.19 -0.74
C LEU A 111 -10.38 1.45 -0.73
N ASP A 112 -11.04 1.38 -1.89
CA ASP A 112 -12.49 1.55 -2.04
C ASP A 112 -13.30 0.52 -1.22
N ALA A 113 -12.70 -0.62 -0.88
CA ALA A 113 -13.36 -1.70 -0.18
C ALA A 113 -13.08 -1.76 1.33
N LEU A 114 -12.27 -0.84 1.86
CA LEU A 114 -11.87 -0.78 3.25
C LEU A 114 -12.39 0.48 3.93
N GLU A 115 -12.77 0.36 5.20
CA GLU A 115 -13.04 1.51 6.05
C GLU A 115 -11.73 1.96 6.71
N TYR A 116 -11.41 3.25 6.62
CA TYR A 116 -10.20 3.84 7.17
C TYR A 116 -10.43 5.28 7.66
N ASP A 117 -9.56 5.76 8.54
CA ASP A 117 -9.62 7.13 9.08
C ASP A 117 -8.66 8.10 8.38
N GLY A 118 -7.73 7.58 7.59
CA GLY A 118 -6.79 8.42 6.85
C GLY A 118 -6.05 7.61 5.79
N LEU A 119 -5.62 8.29 4.74
CA LEU A 119 -4.93 7.72 3.59
C LEU A 119 -3.63 8.47 3.32
N VAL A 120 -2.52 7.75 3.32
CA VAL A 120 -1.21 8.24 2.90
C VAL A 120 -0.82 7.55 1.59
N TYR A 121 -0.49 8.36 0.60
CA TYR A 121 0.14 7.89 -0.62
C TYR A 121 1.63 8.25 -0.61
N ASP A 122 2.50 7.24 -0.60
CA ASP A 122 3.96 7.39 -0.66
C ASP A 122 4.44 7.15 -2.10
N CYS A 123 4.56 8.23 -2.86
CA CYS A 123 4.94 8.22 -4.27
C CYS A 123 6.46 8.29 -4.40
N ASP A 124 7.08 7.17 -4.75
CA ASP A 124 8.54 7.03 -4.91
C ASP A 124 9.00 6.89 -6.36
N GLN A 125 8.07 6.68 -7.29
CA GLN A 125 8.35 6.52 -8.72
C GLN A 125 7.17 6.97 -9.60
N VAL A 126 7.40 7.02 -10.90
CA VAL A 126 6.37 7.19 -11.92
C VAL A 126 5.76 5.81 -12.26
N TRP A 127 4.46 5.77 -12.52
CA TRP A 127 3.70 4.53 -12.80
C TRP A 127 3.16 4.53 -14.23
N ASP A 128 4.09 4.61 -15.22
CA ASP A 128 3.72 4.70 -16.65
C ASP A 128 2.94 3.49 -17.16
N GLU A 129 3.06 2.33 -16.51
CA GLU A 129 2.36 1.10 -16.84
C GLU A 129 0.91 1.06 -16.36
N LEU A 130 0.53 1.96 -15.43
CA LEU A 130 -0.82 2.02 -14.86
C LEU A 130 -1.64 3.15 -15.51
N PRO A 131 -2.97 3.04 -15.54
CA PRO A 131 -3.81 4.14 -16.01
C PRO A 131 -3.61 5.41 -15.17
N ASP A 132 -3.30 6.54 -15.81
CA ASP A 132 -3.06 7.84 -15.13
C ASP A 132 -4.19 8.24 -14.18
N ARG A 133 -5.45 7.92 -14.53
CA ARG A 133 -6.61 8.20 -13.70
C ARG A 133 -6.57 7.53 -12.33
N TRP A 134 -5.86 6.39 -12.19
CA TRP A 134 -5.75 5.71 -10.90
C TRP A 134 -4.85 6.49 -9.95
N GLU A 135 -3.73 6.99 -10.44
CA GLU A 135 -2.85 7.80 -9.61
C GLU A 135 -3.48 9.16 -9.27
N GLY A 136 -4.12 9.80 -10.23
CA GLY A 136 -4.87 11.04 -9.99
C GLY A 136 -5.98 10.86 -8.95
N SER A 137 -6.73 9.77 -9.03
CA SER A 137 -7.78 9.44 -8.05
C SER A 137 -7.19 9.13 -6.67
N LEU A 138 -6.09 8.37 -6.62
CA LEU A 138 -5.40 8.05 -5.37
C LEU A 138 -4.83 9.30 -4.70
N ALA A 139 -4.11 10.13 -5.45
CA ALA A 139 -3.54 11.37 -4.95
C ALA A 139 -4.63 12.34 -4.48
N GLY A 140 -5.75 12.44 -5.23
CA GLY A 140 -6.90 13.26 -4.85
C GLY A 140 -7.61 12.81 -3.58
N ALA A 141 -7.67 11.49 -3.33
CA ALA A 141 -8.28 10.90 -2.14
C ALA A 141 -7.35 10.91 -0.91
N ALA A 142 -6.02 10.94 -1.11
CA ALA A 142 -5.07 10.89 -0.02
C ALA A 142 -5.12 12.14 0.88
N ASP A 143 -5.06 11.96 2.19
CA ASP A 143 -4.93 13.07 3.14
C ASP A 143 -3.55 13.71 3.05
N VAL A 144 -2.52 12.89 2.79
CA VAL A 144 -1.14 13.33 2.56
C VAL A 144 -0.53 12.51 1.42
N VAL A 145 0.18 13.18 0.53
CA VAL A 145 1.03 12.57 -0.48
C VAL A 145 2.48 12.86 -0.12
N PHE A 146 3.28 11.82 0.09
CA PHE A 146 4.74 11.96 0.17
C PHE A 146 5.33 11.74 -1.22
N ALA A 147 6.11 12.70 -1.70
CA ALA A 147 6.83 12.60 -2.96
C ALA A 147 8.33 12.43 -2.70
N ALA A 148 8.95 11.44 -3.31
CA ALA A 148 10.36 11.14 -3.10
C ALA A 148 11.30 12.12 -3.82
N SER A 149 10.78 12.92 -4.76
CA SER A 149 11.56 13.95 -5.47
C SER A 149 10.71 15.18 -5.81
N PRO A 150 11.33 16.34 -6.05
CA PRO A 150 10.61 17.52 -6.52
C PRO A 150 9.81 17.29 -7.79
N GLY A 151 10.36 16.56 -8.77
CA GLY A 151 9.66 16.25 -10.03
C GLY A 151 8.38 15.43 -9.81
N LEU A 152 8.36 14.49 -8.85
CA LEU A 152 7.15 13.76 -8.46
C LEU A 152 6.14 14.68 -7.78
N ALA A 153 6.60 15.58 -6.91
CA ALA A 153 5.74 16.54 -6.24
C ALA A 153 5.07 17.49 -7.25
N ASP A 154 5.83 18.03 -8.20
CA ASP A 154 5.33 18.91 -9.26
C ASP A 154 4.29 18.20 -10.14
N ARG A 155 4.55 16.94 -10.51
CA ARG A 155 3.65 16.12 -11.32
C ARG A 155 2.31 15.87 -10.63
N LEU A 156 2.29 15.67 -9.31
CA LEU A 156 1.09 15.38 -8.55
C LEU A 156 0.36 16.65 -8.04
N SER A 157 0.99 17.81 -8.08
CA SER A 157 0.44 19.07 -7.58
C SER A 157 -0.95 19.44 -8.16
N PRO A 158 -1.28 19.15 -9.44
CA PRO A 158 -2.62 19.38 -9.97
C PRO A 158 -3.69 18.48 -9.33
N CYS A 159 -3.33 17.34 -8.77
CA CYS A 159 -4.27 16.40 -8.18
C CYS A 159 -4.56 16.68 -6.71
N ARG A 160 -3.59 17.25 -5.97
CA ARG A 160 -3.73 17.49 -4.53
C ARG A 160 -2.80 18.60 -4.04
N GLY A 161 -3.32 19.45 -3.15
CA GLY A 161 -2.53 20.51 -2.52
C GLY A 161 -1.71 20.10 -1.29
N ASN A 162 -1.95 18.92 -0.71
CA ASN A 162 -1.25 18.44 0.50
C ASN A 162 -0.15 17.44 0.15
N ILE A 163 0.89 17.93 -0.52
CA ILE A 163 2.07 17.15 -0.91
C ILE A 163 3.25 17.58 -0.06
N ALA A 164 3.90 16.60 0.57
CA ALA A 164 5.13 16.80 1.33
C ALA A 164 6.30 16.12 0.62
N LEU A 165 7.37 16.85 0.41
CA LEU A 165 8.61 16.29 -0.12
C LEU A 165 9.30 15.45 0.97
N LEU A 166 9.47 14.18 0.70
CA LEU A 166 10.17 13.23 1.57
C LEU A 166 11.20 12.44 0.76
N PRO A 167 12.40 12.99 0.55
CA PRO A 167 13.43 12.35 -0.27
C PRO A 167 13.87 11.01 0.30
N ASN A 168 14.40 10.14 -0.56
CA ASN A 168 15.09 8.93 -0.12
C ASN A 168 16.31 9.34 0.73
N GLY A 169 16.41 8.79 1.93
CA GLY A 169 17.60 8.98 2.76
C GLY A 169 18.80 8.30 2.12
N VAL A 170 19.97 8.93 2.22
CA VAL A 170 21.25 8.27 1.96
C VAL A 170 21.67 7.58 3.25
N ASN A 171 21.97 6.28 3.17
CA ASN A 171 22.59 5.54 4.27
C ASN A 171 24.10 5.76 4.25
#